data_972103ccf14e9d71a3c03b6299fa5dfb
#
_entry.id   972103ccf14e9d71a3c03b6299fa5dfb
#
_cell.length_a   1.000
_cell.length_b   1.000
_cell.length_c   1.000
_cell.angle_alpha   90.00
_cell.angle_beta   90.00
_cell.angle_gamma   90.00
#
_symmetry.space_group_name_H-M   'P 1'
#
loop_
_entity.id
_entity.type
_entity.pdbx_description
1 polymer ?
#
loop_
_entity_poly.entity_id
_entity_poly.type
_entity_poly.pdbx_seq_one_letter_code
_entity_poly.pdbx_strand_id
1 'polypeptide(L)'
;MKIYKSVSELTGRTPLMELRNIEDENKLCARLLAKLEMFNPAGSAKDRVAKAMLDDAEAKGLLSAGGTIIEPTSGNTGIGLAAIGASRGYRVIIVMPDSMSVERRLLMTAYGAELVLTEGKKGMAGAVEKAEELKAEIPGALILGQFENPANPAAHRVTTGPEIWEDTDGKVDIFVAGVGTGGTISGVGQYLKSRNKGVKIVAVEPKTSPLLSEGHAGPHGLQGIGANFIPKALDQSVYDEIITVSDEEAYAAGRELASREGILAGISSGAALHAALELAKRPENAGKCIVALLPDTGERYLSSPMFKENA
;
A
#
# COMPACT_ATOMS: atom_id res chain seq x y z
N MET A 1 18.44 -18.42 19.56
CA MET A 1 18.81 -18.05 18.18
C MET A 1 17.52 -17.90 17.38
N LYS A 2 17.32 -16.74 16.71
CA LYS A 2 16.11 -16.51 15.92
C LYS A 2 16.44 -16.75 14.44
N ILE A 3 16.08 -17.94 13.94
CA ILE A 3 16.27 -18.33 12.54
C ILE A 3 14.90 -18.42 11.88
N TYR A 4 14.69 -17.62 10.83
CA TYR A 4 13.47 -17.64 10.05
C TYR A 4 13.49 -18.79 9.05
N LYS A 5 12.37 -19.45 8.85
CA LYS A 5 12.22 -20.61 7.96
C LYS A 5 11.58 -20.24 6.62
N SER A 6 10.95 -19.10 6.53
CA SER A 6 10.26 -18.62 5.33
C SER A 6 10.33 -17.09 5.25
N VAL A 7 10.33 -16.56 4.03
CA VAL A 7 10.21 -15.13 3.78
C VAL A 7 8.91 -14.54 4.36
N SER A 8 7.84 -15.33 4.44
CA SER A 8 6.58 -14.93 5.08
C SER A 8 6.74 -14.52 6.54
N GLU A 9 7.70 -15.09 7.28
CA GLU A 9 7.97 -14.77 8.68
C GLU A 9 8.66 -13.43 8.87
N LEU A 10 9.25 -12.87 7.79
CA LEU A 10 9.90 -11.57 7.77
C LEU A 10 8.91 -10.43 7.50
N THR A 11 7.66 -10.74 7.11
CA THR A 11 6.65 -9.75 6.79
C THR A 11 6.20 -9.01 8.05
N GLY A 12 6.15 -7.68 7.96
CA GLY A 12 5.78 -6.82 9.07
C GLY A 12 6.96 -6.39 9.94
N ARG A 13 6.67 -5.81 11.11
CA ARG A 13 7.65 -5.21 12.02
C ARG A 13 8.58 -4.22 11.32
N THR A 14 7.99 -3.45 10.43
CA THR A 14 8.69 -2.41 9.69
C THR A 14 9.05 -1.25 10.60
N PRO A 15 10.19 -0.57 10.37
CA PRO A 15 10.60 0.53 11.24
C PRO A 15 9.65 1.74 11.15
N LEU A 16 9.58 2.47 12.27
CA LEU A 16 9.04 3.81 12.36
C LEU A 16 10.22 4.78 12.52
N MET A 17 10.31 5.79 11.64
CA MET A 17 11.42 6.73 11.61
C MET A 17 10.92 8.17 11.74
N GLU A 18 11.59 8.99 12.55
CA GLU A 18 11.36 10.42 12.68
C GLU A 18 12.06 11.18 11.54
N LEU A 19 11.33 12.05 10.86
CA LEU A 19 11.81 12.80 9.71
C LEU A 19 12.39 14.16 10.13
N ARG A 20 13.50 14.11 10.89
CA ARG A 20 14.08 15.29 11.55
C ARG A 20 14.58 16.36 10.60
N ASN A 21 15.23 15.97 9.50
CA ASN A 21 15.74 16.96 8.54
C ASN A 21 14.59 17.71 7.87
N ILE A 22 13.49 17.01 7.57
CA ILE A 22 12.27 17.62 7.01
C ILE A 22 11.57 18.48 8.07
N GLU A 23 11.50 18.04 9.32
CA GLU A 23 10.93 18.83 10.42
C GLU A 23 11.67 20.14 10.61
N ASP A 24 13.00 20.12 10.67
CA ASP A 24 13.86 21.29 10.88
C ASP A 24 13.79 22.26 9.71
N GLU A 25 13.89 21.77 8.46
CA GLU A 25 13.85 22.62 7.25
C GLU A 25 12.48 23.31 7.09
N ASN A 26 11.40 22.58 7.34
CA ASN A 26 10.05 23.12 7.25
C ASN A 26 9.60 23.83 8.53
N LYS A 27 10.42 23.87 9.59
CA LYS A 27 10.10 24.47 10.91
C LYS A 27 8.78 23.99 11.45
N LEU A 28 8.57 22.67 11.39
CA LEU A 28 7.31 22.05 11.80
C LEU A 28 7.11 22.19 13.30
N CYS A 29 5.88 22.41 13.71
CA CYS A 29 5.51 22.46 15.13
C CYS A 29 5.00 21.09 15.66
N ALA A 30 4.80 20.11 14.82
CA ALA A 30 4.42 18.75 15.12
C ALA A 30 5.59 17.80 14.85
N ARG A 31 5.60 16.65 15.51
CA ARG A 31 6.53 15.56 15.28
C ARG A 31 6.03 14.69 14.11
N LEU A 32 6.87 14.46 13.12
CA LEU A 32 6.52 13.74 11.89
C LEU A 32 7.26 12.41 11.80
N LEU A 33 6.52 11.31 11.82
CA LEU A 33 7.05 9.95 11.74
C LEU A 33 6.62 9.27 10.45
N ALA A 34 7.51 8.45 9.89
CA ALA A 34 7.27 7.64 8.72
C ALA A 34 7.26 6.14 9.05
N LYS A 35 6.17 5.44 8.78
CA LYS A 35 6.10 3.96 8.83
C LYS A 35 6.61 3.40 7.50
N LEU A 36 7.80 2.79 7.51
CA LEU A 36 8.56 2.42 6.33
C LEU A 36 8.21 1.02 5.83
N GLU A 37 7.15 0.88 5.05
CA GLU A 37 6.67 -0.42 4.56
C GLU A 37 7.55 -1.03 3.44
N MET A 38 8.50 -0.29 2.90
CA MET A 38 9.51 -0.81 1.98
C MET A 38 10.45 -1.84 2.63
N PHE A 39 10.51 -1.91 3.96
CA PHE A 39 11.29 -2.91 4.70
C PHE A 39 10.61 -4.30 4.76
N ASN A 40 9.41 -4.46 4.25
CA ASN A 40 8.86 -5.79 4.00
C ASN A 40 9.69 -6.52 2.93
N PRO A 41 9.75 -7.86 2.94
CA PRO A 41 10.66 -8.66 2.09
C PRO A 41 10.53 -8.40 0.59
N ALA A 42 9.32 -8.21 0.08
CA ALA A 42 9.10 -7.85 -1.33
C ALA A 42 8.90 -6.32 -1.52
N GLY A 43 9.27 -5.52 -0.52
CA GLY A 43 9.42 -4.07 -0.60
C GLY A 43 8.12 -3.26 -0.53
N SER A 44 7.04 -3.79 0.04
CA SER A 44 5.81 -3.00 0.20
C SER A 44 4.86 -3.47 1.31
N ALA A 45 3.92 -2.61 1.69
CA ALA A 45 2.80 -2.93 2.58
C ALA A 45 1.93 -4.09 2.08
N LYS A 46 1.96 -4.38 0.77
CA LYS A 46 1.17 -5.46 0.17
C LYS A 46 1.69 -6.85 0.48
N ASP A 47 2.90 -6.98 0.99
CA ASP A 47 3.42 -8.25 1.51
C ASP A 47 2.55 -8.74 2.68
N ARG A 48 2.13 -7.79 3.55
CA ARG A 48 1.19 -8.09 4.65
C ARG A 48 -0.15 -8.59 4.13
N VAL A 49 -0.67 -7.92 3.10
CA VAL A 49 -1.95 -8.25 2.48
C VAL A 49 -1.87 -9.61 1.78
N ALA A 50 -0.83 -9.85 0.99
CA ALA A 50 -0.59 -11.12 0.32
C ALA A 50 -0.51 -12.27 1.32
N LYS A 51 0.31 -12.10 2.38
CA LYS A 51 0.42 -13.10 3.44
C LYS A 51 -0.92 -13.38 4.10
N ALA A 52 -1.67 -12.36 4.49
CA ALA A 52 -2.93 -12.53 5.20
C ALA A 52 -4.03 -13.17 4.34
N MET A 53 -4.11 -12.81 3.05
CA MET A 53 -5.07 -13.45 2.13
C MET A 53 -4.73 -14.93 1.90
N LEU A 54 -3.45 -15.28 1.82
CA LEU A 54 -3.01 -16.67 1.72
C LEU A 54 -3.28 -17.46 3.00
N ASP A 55 -2.92 -16.90 4.17
CA ASP A 55 -3.18 -17.50 5.48
C ASP A 55 -4.68 -17.80 5.67
N ASP A 56 -5.54 -16.85 5.29
CA ASP A 56 -6.99 -16.97 5.37
C ASP A 56 -7.54 -18.03 4.42
N ALA A 57 -7.04 -18.09 3.18
CA ALA A 57 -7.44 -19.10 2.19
C ALA A 57 -7.02 -20.52 2.61
N GLU A 58 -5.81 -20.69 3.15
CA GLU A 58 -5.31 -21.94 3.70
C GLU A 58 -6.15 -22.39 4.91
N ALA A 59 -6.40 -21.47 5.86
CA ALA A 59 -7.17 -21.77 7.06
C ALA A 59 -8.63 -22.18 6.76
N LYS A 60 -9.20 -21.65 5.69
CA LYS A 60 -10.55 -21.99 5.20
C LYS A 60 -10.58 -23.24 4.32
N GLY A 61 -9.43 -23.84 4.01
CA GLY A 61 -9.33 -24.98 3.10
C GLY A 61 -9.65 -24.65 1.63
N LEU A 62 -9.62 -23.37 1.26
CA LEU A 62 -9.86 -22.91 -0.11
C LEU A 62 -8.63 -23.04 -1.00
N LEU A 63 -7.44 -23.11 -0.40
CA LEU A 63 -6.16 -23.25 -1.08
C LEU A 63 -5.39 -24.44 -0.51
N SER A 64 -5.15 -25.46 -1.36
CA SER A 64 -4.36 -26.64 -1.00
C SER A 64 -2.89 -26.45 -1.34
N ALA A 65 -2.00 -27.26 -0.75
CA ALA A 65 -0.57 -27.24 -1.07
C ALA A 65 -0.33 -27.43 -2.58
N GLY A 66 0.51 -26.59 -3.18
CA GLY A 66 0.75 -26.55 -4.63
C GLY A 66 -0.40 -25.98 -5.47
N GLY A 67 -1.44 -25.44 -4.83
CA GLY A 67 -2.58 -24.86 -5.51
C GLY A 67 -2.24 -23.64 -6.38
N THR A 68 -3.17 -23.23 -7.22
CA THR A 68 -3.01 -22.11 -8.15
C THR A 68 -3.73 -20.86 -7.64
N ILE A 69 -3.01 -19.75 -7.60
CA ILE A 69 -3.51 -18.43 -7.25
C ILE A 69 -3.55 -17.59 -8.53
N ILE A 70 -4.66 -16.91 -8.76
CA ILE A 70 -4.82 -15.96 -9.86
C ILE A 70 -5.17 -14.61 -9.24
N GLU A 71 -4.49 -13.53 -9.65
CA GLU A 71 -4.85 -12.20 -9.18
C GLU A 71 -4.76 -11.18 -10.31
N PRO A 72 -5.87 -10.47 -10.59
CA PRO A 72 -5.85 -9.35 -11.54
C PRO A 72 -5.26 -8.11 -10.87
N THR A 73 -3.98 -7.88 -11.08
CA THR A 73 -3.27 -6.74 -10.47
C THR A 73 -2.01 -6.39 -11.23
N SER A 74 -1.73 -5.11 -11.36
CA SER A 74 -0.48 -4.60 -11.96
C SER A 74 0.50 -4.05 -10.92
N GLY A 75 0.15 -4.12 -9.63
CA GLY A 75 0.85 -3.43 -8.57
C GLY A 75 1.54 -4.34 -7.55
N ASN A 76 1.81 -3.73 -6.40
CA ASN A 76 2.55 -4.36 -5.29
C ASN A 76 1.90 -5.64 -4.75
N THR A 77 0.57 -5.79 -4.88
CA THR A 77 -0.11 -7.02 -4.47
C THR A 77 0.36 -8.22 -5.30
N GLY A 78 0.52 -8.05 -6.61
CA GLY A 78 1.06 -9.10 -7.49
C GLY A 78 2.49 -9.48 -7.11
N ILE A 79 3.33 -8.49 -6.78
CA ILE A 79 4.71 -8.72 -6.33
C ILE A 79 4.72 -9.48 -5.00
N GLY A 80 3.91 -9.06 -4.02
CA GLY A 80 3.80 -9.73 -2.73
C GLY A 80 3.27 -11.17 -2.84
N LEU A 81 2.25 -11.40 -3.69
CA LEU A 81 1.73 -12.73 -3.96
C LEU A 81 2.75 -13.63 -4.66
N ALA A 82 3.50 -13.09 -5.63
CA ALA A 82 4.56 -13.82 -6.30
C ALA A 82 5.65 -14.24 -5.31
N ALA A 83 6.15 -13.33 -4.48
CA ALA A 83 7.20 -13.61 -3.52
C ALA A 83 6.77 -14.62 -2.43
N ILE A 84 5.62 -14.42 -1.80
CA ILE A 84 5.12 -15.28 -0.72
C ILE A 84 4.61 -16.61 -1.29
N GLY A 85 3.92 -16.57 -2.44
CA GLY A 85 3.46 -17.77 -3.13
C GLY A 85 4.60 -18.70 -3.51
N ALA A 86 5.68 -18.14 -4.09
CA ALA A 86 6.90 -18.90 -4.39
C ALA A 86 7.47 -19.59 -3.15
N SER A 87 7.56 -18.86 -2.01
CA SER A 87 8.10 -19.40 -0.76
C SER A 87 7.24 -20.51 -0.14
N ARG A 88 5.95 -20.61 -0.53
CA ARG A 88 5.01 -21.62 -0.08
C ARG A 88 4.74 -22.73 -1.12
N GLY A 89 5.40 -22.64 -2.30
CA GLY A 89 5.24 -23.63 -3.37
C GLY A 89 3.92 -23.51 -4.15
N TYR A 90 3.29 -22.34 -4.17
CA TYR A 90 2.10 -22.08 -4.98
C TYR A 90 2.44 -21.70 -6.41
N ARG A 91 1.61 -22.08 -7.34
CA ARG A 91 1.59 -21.53 -8.69
C ARG A 91 0.88 -20.17 -8.66
N VAL A 92 1.55 -19.11 -9.07
CA VAL A 92 0.98 -17.76 -9.06
C VAL A 92 0.84 -17.23 -10.49
N ILE A 93 -0.37 -16.89 -10.88
CA ILE A 93 -0.70 -16.29 -12.18
C ILE A 93 -1.17 -14.85 -11.93
N ILE A 94 -0.44 -13.89 -12.47
CA ILE A 94 -0.82 -12.48 -12.38
C ILE A 94 -1.34 -12.03 -13.73
N VAL A 95 -2.54 -11.45 -13.72
CA VAL A 95 -3.21 -10.94 -14.92
C VAL A 95 -3.17 -9.42 -14.91
N MET A 96 -2.66 -8.81 -15.98
CA MET A 96 -2.53 -7.35 -16.06
C MET A 96 -2.54 -6.83 -17.50
N PRO A 97 -2.89 -5.55 -17.71
CA PRO A 97 -2.74 -4.91 -19.02
C PRO A 97 -1.28 -4.83 -19.46
N ASP A 98 -1.03 -4.97 -20.76
CA ASP A 98 0.32 -4.90 -21.37
C ASP A 98 0.94 -3.49 -21.31
N SER A 99 0.14 -2.47 -21.02
CA SER A 99 0.58 -1.09 -20.81
C SER A 99 1.24 -0.84 -19.46
N MET A 100 1.24 -1.83 -18.55
CA MET A 100 1.80 -1.68 -17.21
C MET A 100 3.34 -1.74 -17.18
N SER A 101 3.93 -1.16 -16.12
CA SER A 101 5.37 -1.01 -15.90
C SER A 101 6.15 -2.31 -16.13
N VAL A 102 7.22 -2.19 -16.91
CA VAL A 102 8.15 -3.30 -17.21
C VAL A 102 8.87 -3.76 -15.93
N GLU A 103 9.25 -2.83 -15.03
CA GLU A 103 9.94 -3.12 -13.79
C GLU A 103 9.12 -4.07 -12.90
N ARG A 104 7.81 -3.82 -12.79
CA ARG A 104 6.90 -4.68 -12.02
C ARG A 104 6.73 -6.05 -12.65
N ARG A 105 6.63 -6.12 -13.98
CA ARG A 105 6.58 -7.41 -14.70
C ARG A 105 7.82 -8.24 -14.44
N LEU A 106 9.00 -7.62 -14.56
CA LEU A 106 10.28 -8.28 -14.29
C LEU A 106 10.38 -8.79 -12.85
N LEU A 107 9.95 -8.00 -11.85
CA LEU A 107 9.93 -8.42 -10.45
C LEU A 107 9.04 -9.66 -10.24
N MET A 108 7.81 -9.65 -10.75
CA MET A 108 6.89 -10.78 -10.60
C MET A 108 7.43 -12.03 -11.27
N THR A 109 7.98 -11.90 -12.49
CA THR A 109 8.61 -13.02 -13.21
C THR A 109 9.85 -13.54 -12.49
N ALA A 110 10.67 -12.66 -11.90
CA ALA A 110 11.84 -13.05 -11.13
C ALA A 110 11.48 -13.88 -9.88
N TYR A 111 10.31 -13.64 -9.29
CA TYR A 111 9.75 -14.48 -8.23
C TYR A 111 9.08 -15.77 -8.74
N GLY A 112 9.05 -16.00 -10.06
CA GLY A 112 8.48 -17.20 -10.67
C GLY A 112 6.98 -17.13 -10.96
N ALA A 113 6.34 -15.96 -10.88
CA ALA A 113 4.95 -15.81 -11.28
C ALA A 113 4.78 -15.88 -12.80
N GLU A 114 3.72 -16.53 -13.25
CA GLU A 114 3.27 -16.51 -14.62
C GLU A 114 2.51 -15.21 -14.90
N LEU A 115 2.87 -14.51 -16.00
CA LEU A 115 2.19 -13.28 -16.38
C LEU A 115 1.26 -13.55 -17.57
N VAL A 116 -0.01 -13.16 -17.41
CA VAL A 116 -0.99 -13.13 -18.49
C VAL A 116 -1.29 -11.67 -18.82
N LEU A 117 -0.86 -11.23 -19.99
CA LEU A 117 -1.06 -9.86 -20.44
C LEU A 117 -2.36 -9.73 -21.22
N THR A 118 -3.14 -8.70 -20.91
CA THR A 118 -4.36 -8.34 -21.61
C THR A 118 -4.16 -7.04 -22.40
N GLU A 119 -5.04 -6.75 -23.35
CA GLU A 119 -4.98 -5.52 -24.14
C GLU A 119 -5.05 -4.28 -23.23
N GLY A 120 -4.07 -3.39 -23.35
CA GLY A 120 -3.98 -2.17 -22.55
C GLY A 120 -5.21 -1.28 -22.63
N LYS A 121 -5.88 -1.27 -23.80
CA LYS A 121 -7.12 -0.50 -24.03
C LYS A 121 -8.29 -0.92 -23.12
N LYS A 122 -8.32 -2.19 -22.69
CA LYS A 122 -9.35 -2.72 -21.77
C LYS A 122 -9.05 -2.39 -20.29
N GLY A 123 -7.85 -1.88 -19.99
CA GLY A 123 -7.44 -1.56 -18.64
C GLY A 123 -7.57 -2.73 -17.65
N MET A 124 -7.76 -2.42 -16.38
CA MET A 124 -7.92 -3.45 -15.34
C MET A 124 -9.21 -4.27 -15.48
N ALA A 125 -10.25 -3.73 -16.12
CA ALA A 125 -11.49 -4.50 -16.38
C ALA A 125 -11.20 -5.73 -17.26
N GLY A 126 -10.39 -5.59 -18.31
CA GLY A 126 -9.96 -6.71 -19.13
C GLY A 126 -9.09 -7.73 -18.38
N ALA A 127 -8.31 -7.27 -17.42
CA ALA A 127 -7.53 -8.19 -16.57
C ALA A 127 -8.43 -8.99 -15.61
N VAL A 128 -9.47 -8.37 -15.05
CA VAL A 128 -10.45 -9.06 -14.21
C VAL A 128 -11.22 -10.10 -15.01
N GLU A 129 -11.73 -9.74 -16.20
CA GLU A 129 -12.42 -10.67 -17.11
C GLU A 129 -11.54 -11.90 -17.40
N LYS A 130 -10.28 -11.69 -17.78
CA LYS A 130 -9.34 -12.77 -18.09
C LYS A 130 -8.98 -13.62 -16.87
N ALA A 131 -8.91 -13.03 -15.68
CA ALA A 131 -8.67 -13.78 -14.44
C ALA A 131 -9.83 -14.73 -14.13
N GLU A 132 -11.08 -14.31 -14.33
CA GLU A 132 -12.25 -15.18 -14.13
C GLU A 132 -12.33 -16.29 -15.19
N GLU A 133 -11.97 -16.03 -16.45
CA GLU A 133 -11.83 -17.07 -17.48
C GLU A 133 -10.82 -18.14 -17.05
N LEU A 134 -9.60 -17.72 -16.66
CA LEU A 134 -8.56 -18.65 -16.21
C LEU A 134 -8.96 -19.45 -14.98
N LYS A 135 -9.68 -18.83 -14.05
CA LYS A 135 -10.22 -19.52 -12.86
C LYS A 135 -11.22 -20.62 -13.25
N ALA A 136 -12.04 -20.39 -14.27
CA ALA A 136 -12.97 -21.39 -14.78
C ALA A 136 -12.25 -22.54 -15.52
N GLU A 137 -11.14 -22.25 -16.18
CA GLU A 137 -10.34 -23.22 -16.94
C GLU A 137 -9.42 -24.08 -16.05
N ILE A 138 -8.94 -23.54 -14.91
CA ILE A 138 -7.94 -24.18 -14.04
C ILE A 138 -8.63 -24.72 -12.80
N PRO A 139 -8.82 -26.05 -12.67
CA PRO A 139 -9.50 -26.63 -11.52
C PRO A 139 -8.80 -26.30 -10.19
N GLY A 140 -9.56 -25.81 -9.22
CA GLY A 140 -9.05 -25.44 -7.89
C GLY A 140 -8.27 -24.13 -7.84
N ALA A 141 -8.21 -23.36 -8.92
CA ALA A 141 -7.62 -22.04 -8.90
C ALA A 141 -8.47 -21.06 -8.09
N LEU A 142 -7.79 -20.17 -7.34
CA LEU A 142 -8.42 -19.19 -6.45
C LEU A 142 -8.00 -17.78 -6.83
N ILE A 143 -8.99 -16.87 -6.98
CA ILE A 143 -8.77 -15.44 -7.01
C ILE A 143 -8.92 -14.92 -5.58
N LEU A 144 -7.91 -14.21 -5.06
CA LEU A 144 -7.91 -13.72 -3.68
C LEU A 144 -8.68 -12.42 -3.50
N GLY A 145 -8.68 -11.53 -4.51
CA GLY A 145 -9.56 -10.36 -4.59
C GLY A 145 -9.25 -9.26 -3.59
N GLN A 146 -8.09 -8.61 -3.67
CA GLN A 146 -7.60 -7.62 -2.72
C GLN A 146 -8.57 -6.46 -2.37
N PHE A 147 -9.48 -6.11 -3.27
CA PHE A 147 -10.42 -5.00 -3.08
C PHE A 147 -11.66 -5.37 -2.25
N GLU A 148 -11.93 -6.67 -2.11
CA GLU A 148 -13.12 -7.19 -1.42
C GLU A 148 -12.77 -8.11 -0.24
N ASN A 149 -11.57 -8.67 -0.23
CA ASN A 149 -11.15 -9.67 0.75
C ASN A 149 -10.96 -9.04 2.15
N PRO A 150 -11.73 -9.49 3.16
CA PRO A 150 -11.64 -8.94 4.51
C PRO A 150 -10.30 -9.23 5.19
N ALA A 151 -9.51 -10.19 4.71
CA ALA A 151 -8.16 -10.44 5.20
C ALA A 151 -7.21 -9.26 4.94
N ASN A 152 -7.49 -8.41 3.94
CA ASN A 152 -6.71 -7.22 3.66
C ASN A 152 -6.75 -6.20 4.82
N PRO A 153 -7.88 -5.60 5.20
CA PRO A 153 -7.91 -4.71 6.37
C PRO A 153 -7.56 -5.44 7.66
N ALA A 154 -7.92 -6.71 7.81
CA ALA A 154 -7.58 -7.51 8.99
C ALA A 154 -6.06 -7.61 9.18
N ALA A 155 -5.26 -7.77 8.12
CA ALA A 155 -3.80 -7.79 8.18
C ALA A 155 -3.26 -6.53 8.88
N HIS A 156 -3.73 -5.36 8.48
CA HIS A 156 -3.28 -4.09 9.05
C HIS A 156 -3.80 -3.85 10.47
N ARG A 157 -5.00 -4.35 10.77
CA ARG A 157 -5.57 -4.27 12.12
C ARG A 157 -4.79 -5.08 13.16
N VAL A 158 -4.24 -6.24 12.75
CA VAL A 158 -3.53 -7.13 13.69
C VAL A 158 -2.01 -7.00 13.63
N THR A 159 -1.46 -6.23 12.68
CA THR A 159 -0.01 -6.02 12.55
C THR A 159 0.35 -4.53 12.53
N THR A 160 0.08 -3.80 11.46
CA THR A 160 0.52 -2.42 11.24
C THR A 160 -0.01 -1.46 12.31
N GLY A 161 -1.28 -1.59 12.69
CA GLY A 161 -1.88 -0.77 13.75
C GLY A 161 -1.21 -0.97 15.10
N PRO A 162 -1.09 -2.22 15.60
CA PRO A 162 -0.32 -2.54 16.80
C PRO A 162 1.11 -2.03 16.77
N GLU A 163 1.85 -2.25 15.68
CA GLU A 163 3.23 -1.78 15.53
C GLU A 163 3.34 -0.26 15.69
N ILE A 164 2.48 0.52 15.02
CA ILE A 164 2.46 1.99 15.16
C ILE A 164 2.17 2.40 16.59
N TRP A 165 1.19 1.76 17.23
CA TRP A 165 0.84 2.06 18.61
C TRP A 165 1.98 1.79 19.60
N GLU A 166 2.63 0.63 19.48
CA GLU A 166 3.75 0.21 20.31
C GLU A 166 4.99 1.08 20.07
N ASP A 167 5.36 1.33 18.79
CA ASP A 167 6.53 2.13 18.42
C ASP A 167 6.41 3.60 18.84
N THR A 168 5.17 4.11 19.05
CA THR A 168 4.91 5.46 19.55
C THR A 168 4.62 5.53 21.04
N ASP A 169 4.74 4.43 21.79
CA ASP A 169 4.27 4.34 23.19
C ASP A 169 2.82 4.80 23.38
N GLY A 170 1.97 4.56 22.39
CA GLY A 170 0.58 4.99 22.37
C GLY A 170 0.35 6.49 22.18
N LYS A 171 1.36 7.24 21.72
CA LYS A 171 1.31 8.72 21.60
C LYS A 171 1.01 9.20 20.17
N VAL A 172 0.57 8.32 19.27
CA VAL A 172 0.13 8.74 17.94
C VAL A 172 -1.16 9.56 18.05
N ASP A 173 -1.15 10.78 17.52
CA ASP A 173 -2.31 11.68 17.47
C ASP A 173 -3.00 11.68 16.11
N ILE A 174 -2.22 11.57 15.01
CA ILE A 174 -2.74 11.60 13.65
C ILE A 174 -2.07 10.49 12.85
N PHE A 175 -2.88 9.70 12.13
CA PHE A 175 -2.40 8.69 11.17
C PHE A 175 -2.82 9.08 9.77
N VAL A 176 -1.87 9.07 8.83
CA VAL A 176 -2.06 9.48 7.43
C VAL A 176 -1.75 8.32 6.49
N ALA A 177 -2.67 7.97 5.60
CA ALA A 177 -2.44 6.94 4.60
C ALA A 177 -3.19 7.20 3.29
N GLY A 178 -2.55 6.90 2.16
CA GLY A 178 -3.19 6.89 0.85
C GLY A 178 -4.21 5.76 0.71
N VAL A 179 -5.32 6.04 0.02
CA VAL A 179 -6.41 5.07 -0.19
C VAL A 179 -6.32 4.44 -1.57
N GLY A 180 -5.80 3.21 -1.64
CA GLY A 180 -5.87 2.33 -2.81
C GLY A 180 -6.99 1.30 -2.63
N THR A 181 -6.70 0.14 -2.03
CA THR A 181 -7.72 -0.86 -1.65
C THR A 181 -8.51 -0.47 -0.40
N GLY A 182 -8.05 0.52 0.34
CA GLY A 182 -8.64 0.91 1.62
C GLY A 182 -8.21 0.06 2.82
N GLY A 183 -7.53 -1.07 2.59
CA GLY A 183 -7.18 -2.00 3.67
C GLY A 183 -6.30 -1.40 4.76
N THR A 184 -5.28 -0.64 4.38
CA THR A 184 -4.36 0.00 5.32
C THR A 184 -5.07 0.96 6.25
N ILE A 185 -5.78 1.95 5.68
CA ILE A 185 -6.45 2.99 6.48
C ILE A 185 -7.56 2.40 7.35
N SER A 186 -8.31 1.43 6.81
CA SER A 186 -9.37 0.75 7.56
C SER A 186 -8.81 -0.04 8.75
N GLY A 187 -7.84 -0.92 8.48
CA GLY A 187 -7.29 -1.78 9.53
C GLY A 187 -6.53 -1.02 10.61
N VAL A 188 -5.63 -0.10 10.21
CA VAL A 188 -4.88 0.74 11.16
C VAL A 188 -5.82 1.65 11.92
N GLY A 189 -6.73 2.35 11.23
CA GLY A 189 -7.67 3.27 11.85
C GLY A 189 -8.59 2.59 12.86
N GLN A 190 -9.15 1.41 12.52
CA GLN A 190 -9.94 0.60 13.45
C GLN A 190 -9.15 0.24 14.70
N TYR A 191 -7.89 -0.18 14.54
CA TYR A 191 -7.05 -0.52 15.69
C TYR A 191 -6.75 0.70 16.54
N LEU A 192 -6.22 1.78 15.96
CA LEU A 192 -5.84 2.99 16.69
C LEU A 192 -7.04 3.61 17.44
N LYS A 193 -8.20 3.74 16.77
CA LYS A 193 -9.43 4.22 17.41
C LYS A 193 -9.97 3.30 18.50
N SER A 194 -9.70 2.00 18.43
CA SER A 194 -10.03 1.07 19.51
C SER A 194 -9.17 1.29 20.77
N ARG A 195 -7.95 1.82 20.60
CA ARG A 195 -7.02 2.14 21.70
C ARG A 195 -7.25 3.55 22.24
N ASN A 196 -7.43 4.51 21.33
CA ASN A 196 -7.71 5.90 21.68
C ASN A 196 -8.63 6.52 20.62
N LYS A 197 -9.88 6.81 20.98
CA LYS A 197 -10.88 7.44 20.06
C LYS A 197 -10.46 8.84 19.59
N GLY A 198 -9.52 9.50 20.28
CA GLY A 198 -9.01 10.82 19.93
C GLY A 198 -8.00 10.80 18.78
N VAL A 199 -7.51 9.63 18.36
CA VAL A 199 -6.61 9.54 17.20
C VAL A 199 -7.36 9.92 15.92
N LYS A 200 -6.84 10.92 15.21
CA LYS A 200 -7.37 11.39 13.93
C LYS A 200 -6.82 10.53 12.79
N ILE A 201 -7.70 10.02 11.95
CA ILE A 201 -7.36 9.22 10.78
C ILE A 201 -7.58 10.07 9.53
N VAL A 202 -6.53 10.25 8.72
CA VAL A 202 -6.56 11.10 7.53
C VAL A 202 -6.32 10.25 6.28
N ALA A 203 -7.32 10.26 5.40
CA ALA A 203 -7.26 9.62 4.10
C ALA A 203 -6.61 10.54 3.07
N VAL A 204 -5.80 9.98 2.18
CA VAL A 204 -5.22 10.71 1.05
C VAL A 204 -5.72 10.13 -0.25
N GLU A 205 -6.22 11.01 -1.13
CA GLU A 205 -6.67 10.65 -2.48
C GLU A 205 -6.12 11.62 -3.54
N PRO A 206 -6.12 11.25 -4.84
CA PRO A 206 -5.65 12.14 -5.90
C PRO A 206 -6.57 13.34 -6.09
N LYS A 207 -6.01 14.55 -6.23
CA LYS A 207 -6.74 15.80 -6.45
C LYS A 207 -7.57 15.81 -7.75
N THR A 208 -7.11 15.08 -8.77
CA THR A 208 -7.84 14.95 -10.04
C THR A 208 -8.83 13.78 -10.06
N SER A 209 -8.88 12.99 -8.98
CA SER A 209 -9.83 11.89 -8.78
C SER A 209 -10.33 11.86 -7.33
N PRO A 210 -11.02 12.93 -6.87
CA PRO A 210 -11.47 13.09 -5.49
C PRO A 210 -12.76 12.32 -5.23
N LEU A 211 -12.72 11.00 -5.44
CA LEU A 211 -13.90 10.14 -5.38
C LEU A 211 -14.49 10.04 -3.97
N LEU A 212 -13.64 10.04 -2.94
CA LEU A 212 -14.10 9.89 -1.55
C LEU A 212 -14.64 11.21 -1.00
N SER A 213 -14.03 12.35 -1.38
CA SER A 213 -14.44 13.67 -0.90
C SER A 213 -15.50 14.34 -1.77
N GLU A 214 -15.45 14.18 -3.09
CA GLU A 214 -16.31 14.90 -4.04
C GLU A 214 -17.18 14.01 -4.93
N GLY A 215 -17.02 12.67 -4.84
CA GLY A 215 -17.89 11.69 -5.52
C GLY A 215 -17.62 11.50 -7.02
N HIS A 216 -16.50 12.00 -7.56
CA HIS A 216 -16.13 11.79 -8.96
C HIS A 216 -14.72 11.24 -9.13
N ALA A 217 -14.53 10.38 -10.11
CA ALA A 217 -13.24 9.79 -10.48
C ALA A 217 -12.66 10.48 -11.72
N GLY A 218 -11.33 10.50 -11.82
CA GLY A 218 -10.62 11.05 -12.96
C GLY A 218 -9.24 10.40 -13.16
N PRO A 219 -8.54 10.73 -14.25
CA PRO A 219 -7.18 10.26 -14.48
C PRO A 219 -6.20 10.97 -13.54
N HIS A 220 -5.20 10.22 -13.05
CA HIS A 220 -4.12 10.72 -12.18
C HIS A 220 -2.86 9.87 -12.31
N GLY A 221 -1.71 10.43 -11.89
CA GLY A 221 -0.40 9.76 -11.87
C GLY A 221 -0.01 9.13 -10.53
N LEU A 222 -0.84 9.25 -9.48
CA LEU A 222 -0.54 8.73 -8.14
C LEU A 222 -0.72 7.21 -8.09
N GLN A 223 0.25 6.49 -8.65
CA GLN A 223 0.23 5.03 -8.67
C GLN A 223 0.15 4.44 -7.25
N GLY A 224 -0.77 3.48 -7.07
CA GLY A 224 -0.96 2.76 -5.81
C GLY A 224 -2.13 3.25 -4.95
N ILE A 225 -2.67 4.42 -5.23
CA ILE A 225 -3.89 4.98 -4.62
C ILE A 225 -4.89 5.41 -5.72
N GLY A 226 -6.09 5.82 -5.35
CA GLY A 226 -7.09 6.30 -6.30
C GLY A 226 -7.60 5.21 -7.26
N ALA A 227 -8.26 4.19 -6.75
CA ALA A 227 -8.73 3.05 -7.56
C ALA A 227 -9.86 3.39 -8.55
N ASN A 228 -10.37 4.62 -8.54
CA ASN A 228 -11.50 5.09 -9.35
C ASN A 228 -12.84 4.38 -9.07
N PHE A 229 -12.93 3.67 -7.98
CA PHE A 229 -14.14 3.11 -7.39
C PHE A 229 -13.95 2.98 -5.88
N ILE A 230 -15.04 2.83 -5.12
CA ILE A 230 -14.97 2.63 -3.67
C ILE A 230 -14.82 1.14 -3.40
N PRO A 231 -13.64 0.68 -2.86
CA PRO A 231 -13.43 -0.72 -2.56
C PRO A 231 -14.29 -1.22 -1.40
N LYS A 232 -14.77 -2.47 -1.46
CA LYS A 232 -15.51 -3.10 -0.35
C LYS A 232 -14.64 -3.28 0.92
N ALA A 233 -13.32 -3.38 0.75
CA ALA A 233 -12.38 -3.45 1.87
C ALA A 233 -12.18 -2.12 2.60
N LEU A 234 -12.71 -1.00 2.07
CA LEU A 234 -12.63 0.31 2.69
C LEU A 234 -13.78 0.52 3.70
N ASP A 235 -13.43 0.75 4.94
CA ASP A 235 -14.35 1.26 5.96
C ASP A 235 -14.38 2.79 5.91
N GLN A 236 -15.41 3.34 5.26
CA GLN A 236 -15.56 4.79 5.10
C GLN A 236 -15.87 5.53 6.41
N SER A 237 -16.22 4.82 7.47
CA SER A 237 -16.49 5.42 8.78
C SER A 237 -15.23 5.62 9.62
N VAL A 238 -14.08 5.12 9.17
CA VAL A 238 -12.86 5.10 9.99
C VAL A 238 -12.08 6.40 9.95
N TYR A 239 -12.10 7.11 8.80
CA TYR A 239 -11.34 8.36 8.64
C TYR A 239 -12.16 9.59 9.01
N ASP A 240 -11.46 10.60 9.51
CA ASP A 240 -12.04 11.85 10.04
C ASP A 240 -11.84 13.02 9.06
N GLU A 241 -10.85 12.92 8.18
CA GLU A 241 -10.51 13.94 7.18
C GLU A 241 -10.01 13.26 5.91
N ILE A 242 -10.22 13.91 4.77
CA ILE A 242 -9.64 13.55 3.48
C ILE A 242 -8.80 14.72 2.98
N ILE A 243 -7.56 14.44 2.55
CA ILE A 243 -6.68 15.42 1.90
C ILE A 243 -6.46 14.96 0.47
N THR A 244 -6.75 15.84 -0.48
CA THR A 244 -6.46 15.62 -1.90
C THR A 244 -5.05 16.11 -2.23
N VAL A 245 -4.29 15.33 -3.01
CA VAL A 245 -2.91 15.63 -3.39
C VAL A 245 -2.76 15.54 -4.89
N SER A 246 -2.11 16.52 -5.51
CA SER A 246 -1.77 16.49 -6.94
C SER A 246 -0.55 15.62 -7.22
N ASP A 247 -0.34 15.28 -8.49
CA ASP A 247 0.83 14.51 -8.93
C ASP A 247 2.12 15.27 -8.59
N GLU A 248 2.17 16.58 -8.85
CA GLU A 248 3.33 17.44 -8.61
C GLU A 248 3.67 17.53 -7.11
N GLU A 249 2.68 17.70 -6.26
CA GLU A 249 2.86 17.75 -4.81
C GLU A 249 3.42 16.44 -4.28
N ALA A 250 2.90 15.30 -4.74
CA ALA A 250 3.39 13.99 -4.36
C ALA A 250 4.83 13.75 -4.86
N TYR A 251 5.13 14.14 -6.10
CA TYR A 251 6.48 13.98 -6.66
C TYR A 251 7.50 14.86 -5.92
N ALA A 252 7.15 16.11 -5.63
CA ALA A 252 8.01 17.00 -4.87
C ALA A 252 8.33 16.46 -3.47
N ALA A 253 7.30 16.04 -2.72
CA ALA A 253 7.49 15.46 -1.39
C ALA A 253 8.30 14.16 -1.41
N GLY A 254 8.13 13.32 -2.43
CA GLY A 254 8.92 12.10 -2.59
C GLY A 254 10.38 12.37 -2.91
N ARG A 255 10.70 13.39 -3.72
CA ARG A 255 12.08 13.84 -3.98
C ARG A 255 12.71 14.47 -2.73
N GLU A 256 11.94 15.28 -1.99
CA GLU A 256 12.38 15.84 -0.71
C GLU A 256 12.75 14.75 0.28
N LEU A 257 11.91 13.72 0.43
CA LEU A 257 12.17 12.56 1.29
C LEU A 257 13.50 11.87 0.93
N ALA A 258 13.72 11.62 -0.36
CA ALA A 258 14.95 10.99 -0.83
C ALA A 258 16.19 11.86 -0.57
N SER A 259 16.12 13.15 -0.86
CA SER A 259 17.27 14.06 -0.77
C SER A 259 17.57 14.53 0.66
N ARG A 260 16.58 14.59 1.55
CA ARG A 260 16.74 15.07 2.93
C ARG A 260 16.93 13.95 3.94
N GLU A 261 16.16 12.87 3.81
CA GLU A 261 16.15 11.78 4.77
C GLU A 261 16.86 10.51 4.25
N GLY A 262 17.27 10.49 2.97
CA GLY A 262 17.88 9.31 2.37
C GLY A 262 16.90 8.15 2.16
N ILE A 263 15.60 8.42 2.16
CA ILE A 263 14.55 7.40 2.00
C ILE A 263 14.01 7.47 0.57
N LEU A 264 14.34 6.48 -0.26
CA LEU A 264 13.80 6.35 -1.60
C LEU A 264 12.47 5.59 -1.54
N ALA A 265 11.35 6.31 -1.65
CA ALA A 265 10.00 5.76 -1.55
C ALA A 265 9.17 6.00 -2.82
N GLY A 266 8.06 5.26 -2.96
CA GLY A 266 7.19 5.34 -4.13
C GLY A 266 6.30 6.59 -4.15
N ILE A 267 5.57 6.76 -5.27
CA ILE A 267 4.72 7.95 -5.53
C ILE A 267 3.66 8.15 -4.45
N SER A 268 2.97 7.07 -4.05
CA SER A 268 1.95 7.16 -3.00
C SER A 268 2.53 7.47 -1.61
N SER A 269 3.82 7.17 -1.39
CA SER A 269 4.55 7.60 -0.19
C SER A 269 4.73 9.12 -0.18
N GLY A 270 5.09 9.71 -1.34
CA GLY A 270 5.16 11.15 -1.51
C GLY A 270 3.82 11.84 -1.25
N ALA A 271 2.72 11.26 -1.75
CA ALA A 271 1.38 11.79 -1.48
C ALA A 271 1.02 11.75 0.02
N ALA A 272 1.31 10.64 0.71
CA ALA A 272 1.07 10.53 2.16
C ALA A 272 1.95 11.51 2.95
N LEU A 273 3.21 11.67 2.56
CA LEU A 273 4.13 12.63 3.17
C LEU A 273 3.65 14.08 2.98
N HIS A 274 3.25 14.46 1.75
CA HIS A 274 2.74 15.80 1.48
C HIS A 274 1.54 16.14 2.39
N ALA A 275 0.56 15.26 2.48
CA ALA A 275 -0.60 15.45 3.35
C ALA A 275 -0.19 15.54 4.85
N ALA A 276 0.79 14.76 5.28
CA ALA A 276 1.30 14.81 6.64
C ALA A 276 2.06 16.13 6.93
N LEU A 277 2.81 16.66 5.95
CA LEU A 277 3.46 17.97 6.03
C LEU A 277 2.43 19.10 6.16
N GLU A 278 1.35 19.07 5.39
CA GLU A 278 0.27 20.05 5.52
C GLU A 278 -0.35 20.03 6.92
N LEU A 279 -0.59 18.84 7.46
CA LEU A 279 -1.10 18.67 8.82
C LEU A 279 -0.11 19.17 9.88
N ALA A 280 1.19 18.88 9.71
CA ALA A 280 2.24 19.28 10.64
C ALA A 280 2.47 20.79 10.70
N LYS A 281 2.13 21.54 9.63
CA LYS A 281 2.19 23.01 9.57
C LYS A 281 1.00 23.69 10.24
N ARG A 282 -0.08 22.97 10.53
CA ARG A 282 -1.28 23.55 11.16
C ARG A 282 -1.03 23.88 12.63
N PRO A 283 -1.32 25.11 13.09
CA PRO A 283 -1.06 25.53 14.48
C PRO A 283 -1.75 24.63 15.52
N GLU A 284 -2.95 24.14 15.22
CA GLU A 284 -3.72 23.23 16.10
C GLU A 284 -3.08 21.86 16.28
N ASN A 285 -2.08 21.53 15.47
CA ASN A 285 -1.33 20.30 15.56
C ASN A 285 0.05 20.45 16.24
N ALA A 286 0.32 21.63 16.81
CA ALA A 286 1.57 21.86 17.54
C ALA A 286 1.75 20.82 18.66
N GLY A 287 2.94 20.21 18.71
CA GLY A 287 3.30 19.18 19.68
C GLY A 287 2.68 17.80 19.45
N LYS A 288 1.83 17.62 18.42
CA LYS A 288 1.24 16.32 18.08
C LYS A 288 2.22 15.41 17.37
N CYS A 289 1.99 14.11 17.52
CA CYS A 289 2.68 13.03 16.81
C CYS A 289 1.86 12.59 15.59
N ILE A 290 2.41 12.84 14.38
CA ILE A 290 1.81 12.51 13.09
C ILE A 290 2.58 11.35 12.48
N VAL A 291 1.89 10.26 12.12
CA VAL A 291 2.46 9.10 11.47
C VAL A 291 1.96 9.02 10.03
N ALA A 292 2.85 9.16 9.05
CA ALA A 292 2.58 8.88 7.64
C ALA A 292 3.01 7.45 7.29
N LEU A 293 2.14 6.66 6.65
CA LEU A 293 2.53 5.36 6.13
C LEU A 293 3.09 5.51 4.72
N LEU A 294 4.34 5.06 4.52
CA LEU A 294 5.05 5.05 3.24
C LEU A 294 5.00 3.63 2.66
N PRO A 295 4.12 3.39 1.65
CA PRO A 295 3.72 2.03 1.29
C PRO A 295 4.81 1.17 0.65
N ASP A 296 5.76 1.73 -0.10
CA ASP A 296 6.71 0.94 -0.88
C ASP A 296 8.01 1.67 -1.24
N THR A 297 8.97 0.89 -1.80
CA THR A 297 10.26 1.40 -2.29
C THR A 297 10.12 2.24 -3.57
N GLY A 298 10.97 3.26 -3.70
CA GLY A 298 11.04 4.14 -4.87
C GLY A 298 11.74 3.52 -6.09
N GLU A 299 12.48 2.44 -5.94
CA GLU A 299 13.21 1.78 -7.05
C GLU A 299 12.28 1.39 -8.22
N ARG A 300 11.00 1.11 -7.92
CA ARG A 300 9.96 0.77 -8.91
C ARG A 300 9.50 1.95 -9.75
N TYR A 301 9.94 3.16 -9.44
CA TYR A 301 9.45 4.43 -9.99
C TYR A 301 10.55 5.29 -10.61
N LEU A 302 11.80 4.78 -10.69
CA LEU A 302 12.95 5.54 -11.24
C LEU A 302 12.73 5.99 -12.68
N SER A 303 11.93 5.23 -13.46
CA SER A 303 11.53 5.60 -14.82
C SER A 303 10.29 6.50 -14.90
N SER A 304 9.67 6.87 -13.76
CA SER A 304 8.48 7.72 -13.72
C SER A 304 8.81 9.21 -13.74
N PRO A 305 7.83 10.10 -14.02
CA PRO A 305 8.02 11.54 -13.96
C PRO A 305 8.56 12.05 -12.61
N MET A 306 8.29 11.34 -11.52
CA MET A 306 8.80 11.70 -10.17
C MET A 306 10.32 11.86 -10.13
N PHE A 307 11.08 11.04 -10.89
CA PHE A 307 12.55 11.04 -10.86
C PHE A 307 13.22 11.41 -12.18
N LYS A 308 12.51 11.34 -13.32
CA LYS A 308 13.10 11.63 -14.65
C LYS A 308 13.44 13.08 -14.89
N GLU A 309 12.79 14.04 -14.24
CA GLU A 309 13.05 15.48 -14.46
C GLU A 309 14.41 15.95 -13.93
N ASN A 310 15.12 15.09 -13.19
CA ASN A 310 16.43 15.40 -12.60
C ASN A 310 17.56 14.51 -13.16
N ALA A 311 17.33 13.79 -14.23
CA ALA A 311 18.32 12.90 -14.88
C ALA A 311 18.91 13.51 -16.16
#